data_033dd76ea629b1b25434975a1bd36b56
#
_entry.id   033dd76ea629b1b25434975a1bd36b56
#
_cell.length_a   1.000
_cell.length_b   1.000
_cell.length_c   1.000
_cell.angle_alpha   90.00
_cell.angle_beta   90.00
_cell.angle_gamma   90.00
#
_symmetry.space_group_name_H-M   'P 1'
#
loop_
_entity.id
_entity.type
_entity.pdbx_description
1 polymer ?
#
loop_
_entity_poly.entity_id
_entity_poly.type
_entity_poly.pdbx_seq_one_letter_code
_entity_poly.pdbx_strand_id
1 'polypeptide(L)'
;MQVVSSYGAEIKNKNIPIRHTLALYREAVRCLTEIYETVWTELSMIDQIKRRFNEAEHLVHGTKKNHARFDFDARFPKMPSYLRRAAIQHALGSVSSYHTRLEQWKNGAISGKPKLVYENHAMPVFYRNVMYKPGEESEDAACLKLYDGHDWKWFRAGLLHTDMEYLRRHWSGKKSSAPVLEKRHQKYFLRFSYTEEVTLSKTPVKDQLICSVDLGINTDAVCSIMRSDGTVLDRKFINFPSEKDRLSHVLGRIRRFQKEHGSKQIGSRWAYAKRLNTELARKTARSIAEYAHENHADVIVFEYLEMKGKISGKKRQKLHLWKKREIQTMCEHKAHRYGIRVSRVCAWNTSRLAYDGSGPVSRDPKNHNLCVFQSGKQYNCDLSASYNIGARYWIREIIKTLPETERSSLEAKVPAVKRRTSCVYADLLILQNEYGCSKAA
;
A
#
# COMPACT_ATOMS: atom_id res chain seq x y z
N MET A 1 -2.74 7.06 -15.71
CA MET A 1 -1.86 7.13 -14.52
C MET A 1 -0.74 6.11 -14.64
N GLN A 2 0.36 6.29 -13.89
CA GLN A 2 1.44 5.29 -13.87
C GLN A 2 1.26 4.36 -12.67
N VAL A 3 1.33 3.06 -12.93
CA VAL A 3 1.35 2.01 -11.91
C VAL A 3 2.72 1.36 -11.91
N VAL A 4 3.38 1.31 -10.74
CA VAL A 4 4.70 0.72 -10.59
C VAL A 4 4.59 -0.59 -9.82
N SER A 5 5.05 -1.66 -10.44
CA SER A 5 5.16 -2.98 -9.82
C SER A 5 6.63 -3.38 -9.67
N SER A 6 6.98 -4.09 -8.63
CA SER A 6 8.38 -4.52 -8.43
C SER A 6 8.48 -5.98 -8.01
N TYR A 7 9.51 -6.63 -8.53
CA TYR A 7 9.85 -8.01 -8.20
C TYR A 7 11.34 -8.16 -7.92
N GLY A 8 11.71 -8.98 -6.92
CA GLY A 8 13.09 -9.22 -6.54
C GLY A 8 13.57 -10.60 -6.98
N ALA A 9 14.58 -10.66 -7.85
CA ALA A 9 15.27 -11.89 -8.21
C ALA A 9 16.38 -12.20 -7.20
N GLU A 10 16.40 -13.40 -6.64
CA GLU A 10 17.40 -13.84 -5.66
C GLU A 10 18.76 -14.02 -6.32
N ILE A 11 19.81 -13.45 -5.68
CA ILE A 11 21.22 -13.67 -6.09
C ILE A 11 21.72 -14.96 -5.43
N LYS A 12 22.11 -15.94 -6.24
CA LYS A 12 22.57 -17.26 -5.78
C LYS A 12 24.01 -17.25 -5.26
N ASN A 13 24.85 -16.41 -5.85
CA ASN A 13 26.29 -16.39 -5.52
C ASN A 13 26.51 -15.81 -4.12
N LYS A 14 27.12 -16.59 -3.23
CA LYS A 14 27.48 -16.15 -1.88
C LYS A 14 28.87 -15.50 -1.83
N ASN A 15 29.72 -15.74 -2.81
CA ASN A 15 31.14 -15.37 -2.79
C ASN A 15 31.47 -14.03 -3.47
N ILE A 16 30.47 -13.24 -3.86
CA ILE A 16 30.67 -11.90 -4.42
C ILE A 16 30.63 -10.84 -3.32
N PRO A 17 31.39 -9.74 -3.43
CA PRO A 17 31.61 -8.77 -2.33
C PRO A 17 30.43 -7.80 -2.10
N ILE A 18 29.19 -8.30 -2.12
CA ILE A 18 27.99 -7.48 -1.88
C ILE A 18 28.03 -6.81 -0.50
N ARG A 19 28.59 -7.49 0.51
CA ARG A 19 28.65 -6.96 1.87
C ARG A 19 29.50 -5.70 1.97
N HIS A 20 30.67 -5.67 1.30
CA HIS A 20 31.57 -4.52 1.27
C HIS A 20 30.89 -3.34 0.56
N THR A 21 30.26 -3.59 -0.60
CA THR A 21 29.50 -2.56 -1.32
C THR A 21 28.38 -1.96 -0.47
N LEU A 22 27.60 -2.79 0.25
CA LEU A 22 26.54 -2.31 1.13
C LEU A 22 27.05 -1.54 2.32
N ALA A 23 28.14 -1.99 2.94
CA ALA A 23 28.76 -1.31 4.08
C ALA A 23 29.25 0.08 3.66
N LEU A 24 30.00 0.16 2.56
CA LEU A 24 30.50 1.42 2.00
C LEU A 24 29.34 2.38 1.64
N TYR A 25 28.32 1.88 0.96
CA TYR A 25 27.16 2.69 0.58
C TYR A 25 26.43 3.28 1.79
N ARG A 26 26.22 2.47 2.82
CA ARG A 26 25.54 2.92 4.06
C ARG A 26 26.36 3.92 4.85
N GLU A 27 27.68 3.72 4.87
CA GLU A 27 28.59 4.69 5.47
C GLU A 27 28.57 6.02 4.72
N ALA A 28 28.56 5.98 3.37
CA ALA A 28 28.42 7.16 2.53
C ALA A 28 27.08 7.88 2.78
N VAL A 29 25.96 7.16 2.85
CA VAL A 29 24.63 7.74 3.18
C VAL A 29 24.64 8.37 4.56
N ARG A 30 25.27 7.73 5.57
CA ARG A 30 25.40 8.29 6.91
C ARG A 30 26.18 9.61 6.89
N CYS A 31 27.36 9.61 6.29
CA CYS A 31 28.21 10.80 6.15
C CYS A 31 27.47 11.95 5.48
N LEU A 32 26.78 11.68 4.35
CA LEU A 32 25.98 12.68 3.66
C LEU A 32 24.80 13.17 4.47
N THR A 33 24.14 12.31 5.25
CA THR A 33 23.05 12.71 6.14
C THR A 33 23.53 13.65 7.22
N GLU A 34 24.70 13.40 7.81
CA GLU A 34 25.36 14.29 8.79
C GLU A 34 25.69 15.64 8.15
N ILE A 35 26.31 15.65 6.98
CA ILE A 35 26.64 16.89 6.24
C ILE A 35 25.36 17.70 5.95
N TYR A 36 24.34 17.07 5.36
CA TYR A 36 23.14 17.80 4.92
C TYR A 36 22.27 18.27 6.10
N GLU A 37 22.34 17.62 7.25
CA GLU A 37 21.70 18.15 8.46
C GLU A 37 22.33 19.49 8.88
N THR A 38 23.66 19.62 8.81
CA THR A 38 24.35 20.87 9.19
C THR A 38 24.02 22.05 8.27
N VAL A 39 23.74 21.79 6.99
CA VAL A 39 23.45 22.80 5.96
C VAL A 39 21.98 22.80 5.52
N TRP A 40 21.10 22.13 6.26
CA TRP A 40 19.71 21.96 5.85
C TRP A 40 18.97 23.29 5.67
N THR A 41 19.25 24.28 6.50
CA THR A 41 18.65 25.62 6.37
C THR A 41 18.93 26.22 5.00
N GLU A 42 20.17 26.10 4.50
CA GLU A 42 20.56 26.58 3.17
C GLU A 42 19.85 25.78 2.06
N LEU A 43 19.89 24.46 2.15
CA LEU A 43 19.30 23.56 1.13
C LEU A 43 17.77 23.64 1.10
N SER A 44 17.10 23.85 2.22
CA SER A 44 15.63 23.92 2.27
C SER A 44 15.05 25.16 1.62
N MET A 45 15.83 26.25 1.50
CA MET A 45 15.42 27.47 0.80
C MET A 45 15.34 27.30 -0.73
N ILE A 46 15.90 26.21 -1.25
CA ILE A 46 15.84 25.92 -2.69
C ILE A 46 14.56 25.13 -3.00
N ASP A 47 13.54 25.76 -3.56
CA ASP A 47 12.24 25.13 -3.83
C ASP A 47 12.32 24.02 -4.87
N GLN A 48 13.12 24.19 -5.91
CA GLN A 48 13.23 23.21 -6.99
C GLN A 48 14.08 22.01 -6.58
N ILE A 49 13.46 20.84 -6.50
CA ILE A 49 14.11 19.57 -6.10
C ILE A 49 15.40 19.30 -6.90
N LYS A 50 15.38 19.54 -8.21
CA LYS A 50 16.55 19.33 -9.08
C LYS A 50 17.70 20.28 -8.73
N ARG A 51 17.40 21.55 -8.45
CA ARG A 51 18.43 22.54 -8.03
C ARG A 51 18.98 22.19 -6.65
N ARG A 52 18.13 21.86 -5.70
CA ARG A 52 18.54 21.40 -4.36
C ARG A 52 19.47 20.19 -4.44
N PHE A 53 19.15 19.22 -5.28
CA PHE A 53 20.01 18.05 -5.51
C PHE A 53 21.38 18.44 -6.09
N ASN A 54 21.41 19.30 -7.11
CA ASN A 54 22.65 19.75 -7.72
C ASN A 54 23.52 20.55 -6.71
N GLU A 55 22.91 21.41 -5.90
CA GLU A 55 23.62 22.12 -4.84
C GLU A 55 24.19 21.17 -3.80
N ALA A 56 23.40 20.20 -3.36
CA ALA A 56 23.87 19.16 -2.45
C ALA A 56 25.03 18.33 -3.03
N GLU A 57 25.04 18.08 -4.34
CA GLU A 57 26.16 17.42 -5.03
C GLU A 57 27.40 18.34 -5.07
N HIS A 58 27.24 19.65 -5.33
CA HIS A 58 28.33 20.62 -5.33
C HIS A 58 29.02 20.76 -3.97
N LEU A 59 28.28 20.64 -2.88
CA LEU A 59 28.85 20.72 -1.52
C LEU A 59 29.83 19.59 -1.21
N VAL A 60 29.69 18.42 -1.84
CA VAL A 60 30.41 17.18 -1.48
C VAL A 60 31.28 16.62 -2.60
N HIS A 61 31.13 17.14 -3.83
CA HIS A 61 31.89 16.68 -4.99
C HIS A 61 32.68 17.80 -5.64
N GLY A 62 34.01 17.64 -5.60
CA GLY A 62 34.95 18.55 -6.27
C GLY A 62 35.07 18.28 -7.76
N THR A 63 35.09 19.36 -8.53
CA THR A 63 35.39 19.36 -9.98
C THR A 63 36.42 20.43 -10.29
N LYS A 64 36.94 20.47 -11.52
CA LYS A 64 37.85 21.55 -11.96
C LYS A 64 37.25 22.95 -11.77
N LYS A 65 35.91 23.07 -11.77
CA LYS A 65 35.17 24.35 -11.67
C LYS A 65 34.51 24.58 -10.32
N ASN A 66 34.46 23.56 -9.48
CA ASN A 66 33.79 23.61 -8.18
C ASN A 66 34.67 22.97 -7.10
N HIS A 67 34.99 23.72 -6.07
CA HIS A 67 35.64 23.19 -4.87
C HIS A 67 34.57 22.71 -3.90
N ALA A 68 34.61 21.40 -3.53
CA ALA A 68 33.69 20.85 -2.56
C ALA A 68 33.92 21.51 -1.17
N ARG A 69 32.82 21.86 -0.50
CA ARG A 69 32.87 22.41 0.87
C ARG A 69 33.20 21.33 1.90
N PHE A 70 32.84 20.07 1.61
CA PHE A 70 33.05 18.93 2.50
C PHE A 70 33.90 17.85 1.81
N ASP A 71 34.80 17.24 2.55
CA ASP A 71 35.79 16.29 2.06
C ASP A 71 35.20 14.85 1.93
N PHE A 72 34.10 14.74 1.20
CA PHE A 72 33.43 13.45 0.97
C PHE A 72 34.23 12.57 -0.02
N ASP A 73 34.75 13.16 -1.09
CA ASP A 73 35.44 12.39 -2.14
C ASP A 73 36.75 11.75 -1.64
N ALA A 74 37.46 12.37 -0.70
CA ALA A 74 38.63 11.78 -0.08
C ALA A 74 38.29 10.61 0.85
N ARG A 75 37.16 10.71 1.56
CA ARG A 75 36.66 9.61 2.40
C ARG A 75 36.14 8.42 1.60
N PHE A 76 35.56 8.67 0.41
CA PHE A 76 34.99 7.65 -0.47
C PHE A 76 35.62 7.69 -1.86
N PRO A 77 36.93 7.40 -1.97
CA PRO A 77 37.66 7.51 -3.23
C PRO A 77 37.11 6.55 -4.30
N LYS A 78 37.11 6.99 -5.56
CA LYS A 78 36.67 6.18 -6.71
C LYS A 78 35.20 5.71 -6.64
N MET A 79 34.37 6.29 -5.76
CA MET A 79 32.96 5.92 -5.70
C MET A 79 32.27 6.22 -7.04
N PRO A 80 31.58 5.25 -7.68
CA PRO A 80 30.89 5.50 -8.94
C PRO A 80 29.90 6.65 -8.85
N SER A 81 29.93 7.58 -9.82
CA SER A 81 29.14 8.82 -9.79
C SER A 81 27.65 8.59 -9.54
N TYR A 82 27.04 7.61 -10.21
CA TYR A 82 25.64 7.30 -10.01
C TYR A 82 25.35 6.70 -8.64
N LEU A 83 26.29 5.96 -8.06
CA LEU A 83 26.14 5.44 -6.69
C LEU A 83 26.21 6.56 -5.66
N ARG A 84 27.16 7.52 -5.84
CA ARG A 84 27.24 8.76 -5.06
C ARG A 84 25.93 9.54 -5.15
N ARG A 85 25.41 9.76 -6.37
CA ARG A 85 24.14 10.48 -6.57
C ARG A 85 22.95 9.77 -5.92
N ALA A 86 22.90 8.45 -5.95
CA ALA A 86 21.89 7.68 -5.22
C ALA A 86 22.01 7.86 -3.71
N ALA A 87 23.24 7.91 -3.17
CA ALA A 87 23.49 8.15 -1.74
C ALA A 87 23.08 9.59 -1.34
N ILE A 88 23.39 10.59 -2.16
CA ILE A 88 22.95 12.00 -1.98
C ILE A 88 21.42 12.07 -1.91
N GLN A 89 20.72 11.46 -2.86
CA GLN A 89 19.25 11.45 -2.89
C GLN A 89 18.65 10.79 -1.65
N HIS A 90 19.25 9.70 -1.19
CA HIS A 90 18.84 9.01 0.03
C HIS A 90 19.00 9.88 1.28
N ALA A 91 20.16 10.50 1.42
CA ALA A 91 20.48 11.37 2.56
C ALA A 91 19.56 12.61 2.59
N LEU A 92 19.36 13.29 1.45
CA LEU A 92 18.44 14.42 1.34
C LEU A 92 17.00 14.03 1.71
N GLY A 93 16.53 12.84 1.26
CA GLY A 93 15.21 12.33 1.62
C GLY A 93 15.07 12.09 3.12
N SER A 94 16.10 11.54 3.78
CA SER A 94 16.11 11.29 5.24
C SER A 94 16.06 12.59 6.02
N VAL A 95 16.89 13.58 5.67
CA VAL A 95 16.93 14.89 6.34
C VAL A 95 15.62 15.66 6.13
N SER A 96 15.12 15.72 4.90
CA SER A 96 13.84 16.36 4.60
C SER A 96 12.67 15.76 5.39
N SER A 97 12.59 14.43 5.44
CA SER A 97 11.57 13.72 6.22
C SER A 97 11.69 14.00 7.73
N TYR A 98 12.91 14.07 8.23
CA TYR A 98 13.16 14.41 9.63
C TYR A 98 12.66 15.81 9.97
N HIS A 99 12.99 16.83 9.18
CA HIS A 99 12.57 18.22 9.42
C HIS A 99 11.07 18.38 9.29
N THR A 100 10.42 17.77 8.29
CA THR A 100 8.95 17.76 8.17
C THR A 100 8.29 17.19 9.42
N ARG A 101 8.80 16.06 9.94
CA ARG A 101 8.28 15.46 11.17
C ARG A 101 8.59 16.30 12.41
N LEU A 102 9.72 17.00 12.43
CA LEU A 102 10.09 17.90 13.52
C LEU A 102 9.11 19.08 13.60
N GLU A 103 8.72 19.64 12.46
CA GLU A 103 7.68 20.67 12.41
C GLU A 103 6.32 20.15 12.85
N GLN A 104 5.92 18.97 12.40
CA GLN A 104 4.70 18.32 12.85
C GLN A 104 4.68 18.11 14.38
N TRP A 105 5.82 17.76 14.96
CA TRP A 105 5.95 17.63 16.41
C TRP A 105 5.86 18.98 17.13
N LYS A 106 6.53 20.01 16.63
CA LYS A 106 6.44 21.38 17.16
C LYS A 106 5.00 21.90 17.14
N ASN A 107 4.24 21.58 16.09
CA ASN A 107 2.86 21.98 15.91
C ASN A 107 1.85 21.03 16.63
N GLY A 108 2.32 20.07 17.43
CA GLY A 108 1.46 19.16 18.19
C GLY A 108 0.74 18.08 17.35
N ALA A 109 1.05 17.96 16.06
CA ALA A 109 0.43 16.98 15.18
C ALA A 109 0.88 15.53 15.46
N ILE A 110 2.06 15.36 16.05
CA ILE A 110 2.59 14.06 16.50
C ILE A 110 3.08 14.14 17.93
N SER A 111 2.90 13.07 18.73
CA SER A 111 3.17 13.05 20.16
C SER A 111 4.64 12.83 20.56
N GLY A 112 5.47 12.31 19.67
CA GLY A 112 6.85 11.97 19.94
C GLY A 112 7.84 12.84 19.16
N LYS A 113 8.89 13.38 19.84
CA LYS A 113 9.96 14.08 19.15
C LYS A 113 10.66 13.14 18.17
N PRO A 114 10.72 13.46 16.87
CA PRO A 114 11.40 12.63 15.88
C PRO A 114 12.91 12.60 16.15
N LYS A 115 13.54 11.50 15.73
CA LYS A 115 15.00 11.37 15.72
C LYS A 115 15.46 11.29 14.28
N LEU A 116 16.57 11.91 13.96
CA LEU A 116 17.24 11.71 12.68
C LEU A 116 17.71 10.25 12.63
N VAL A 117 17.22 9.51 11.63
CA VAL A 117 17.58 8.12 11.44
C VAL A 117 18.64 8.06 10.36
N TYR A 118 19.81 7.67 10.75
CA TYR A 118 20.88 7.31 9.83
C TYR A 118 20.51 5.97 9.20
N GLU A 119 20.32 5.94 7.89
CA GLU A 119 19.72 4.82 7.16
C GLU A 119 20.59 3.55 7.21
N ASN A 120 20.49 2.77 8.27
CA ASN A 120 21.12 1.44 8.38
C ASN A 120 20.56 0.41 7.35
N HIS A 121 19.48 0.77 6.67
CA HIS A 121 18.80 -0.06 5.68
C HIS A 121 18.87 0.51 4.26
N ALA A 122 19.64 1.58 4.03
CA ALA A 122 19.83 2.14 2.70
C ALA A 122 20.33 1.07 1.72
N MET A 123 19.72 1.04 0.54
CA MET A 123 19.97 0.04 -0.48
C MET A 123 20.39 0.75 -1.78
N PRO A 124 21.55 0.37 -2.37
CA PRO A 124 22.06 0.99 -3.58
C PRO A 124 21.20 0.67 -4.81
N VAL A 125 21.01 1.68 -5.65
CA VAL A 125 20.46 1.51 -6.99
C VAL A 125 21.59 1.21 -7.96
N PHE A 126 21.45 0.15 -8.73
CA PHE A 126 22.45 -0.28 -9.72
C PHE A 126 22.06 0.24 -11.10
N TYR A 127 22.58 1.40 -11.49
CA TYR A 127 22.29 1.98 -12.80
C TYR A 127 22.81 1.13 -13.94
N ARG A 128 21.96 0.96 -14.97
CA ARG A 128 22.27 0.15 -16.16
C ARG A 128 23.53 0.67 -16.84
N ASN A 129 24.39 -0.23 -17.30
CA ASN A 129 25.69 0.00 -17.95
C ASN A 129 26.76 0.66 -17.07
N VAL A 130 26.45 1.12 -15.87
CA VAL A 130 27.40 1.73 -14.94
C VAL A 130 27.68 0.82 -13.75
N MET A 131 26.64 0.23 -13.17
CA MET A 131 26.70 -0.65 -12.00
C MET A 131 26.07 -2.02 -12.25
N TYR A 132 25.21 -2.12 -13.27
CA TYR A 132 24.47 -3.30 -13.64
C TYR A 132 24.49 -3.49 -15.16
N LYS A 133 24.74 -4.71 -15.60
CA LYS A 133 24.53 -5.17 -16.96
C LYS A 133 23.73 -6.47 -16.93
N PRO A 134 22.79 -6.71 -17.85
CA PRO A 134 22.23 -8.04 -18.06
C PRO A 134 23.35 -9.04 -18.36
N GLY A 135 23.16 -10.31 -18.06
CA GLY A 135 24.12 -11.36 -18.44
C GLY A 135 24.13 -11.56 -19.95
N GLU A 136 25.30 -11.53 -20.55
CA GLU A 136 25.50 -11.73 -22.01
C GLU A 136 25.31 -13.19 -22.40
N GLU A 137 25.80 -14.13 -21.55
CA GLU A 137 25.78 -15.58 -21.81
C GLU A 137 24.52 -16.29 -21.28
N SER A 138 23.79 -15.69 -20.36
CA SER A 138 22.62 -16.28 -19.73
C SER A 138 21.68 -15.20 -19.21
N GLU A 139 20.40 -15.33 -19.54
CA GLU A 139 19.34 -14.47 -19.01
C GLU A 139 19.16 -14.59 -17.48
N ASP A 140 19.64 -15.67 -16.88
CA ASP A 140 19.62 -15.91 -15.43
C ASP A 140 20.89 -15.41 -14.73
N ALA A 141 21.62 -14.50 -15.36
CA ALA A 141 22.80 -13.86 -14.80
C ALA A 141 22.74 -12.33 -14.95
N ALA A 142 23.52 -11.66 -14.13
CA ALA A 142 23.77 -10.24 -14.22
C ALA A 142 25.23 -9.95 -13.90
N CYS A 143 25.81 -8.92 -14.50
CA CYS A 143 27.09 -8.38 -14.08
C CYS A 143 26.86 -7.17 -13.20
N LEU A 144 27.41 -7.20 -11.99
CA LEU A 144 27.30 -6.13 -10.98
C LEU A 144 28.68 -5.53 -10.74
N LYS A 145 28.77 -4.20 -10.77
CA LYS A 145 29.97 -3.49 -10.36
C LYS A 145 29.95 -3.35 -8.84
N LEU A 146 30.83 -4.06 -8.14
CA LEU A 146 30.88 -4.15 -6.69
C LEU A 146 32.24 -3.70 -6.18
N TYR A 147 32.26 -3.20 -4.95
CA TYR A 147 33.46 -2.85 -4.21
C TYR A 147 34.00 -4.08 -3.49
N ASP A 148 35.24 -4.48 -3.77
CA ASP A 148 35.85 -5.68 -3.18
C ASP A 148 36.60 -5.42 -1.86
N GLY A 149 36.63 -4.17 -1.40
CA GLY A 149 37.39 -3.69 -0.24
C GLY A 149 38.55 -2.76 -0.65
N HIS A 150 38.96 -2.80 -1.92
CA HIS A 150 40.08 -2.02 -2.47
C HIS A 150 39.70 -1.23 -3.72
N ASP A 151 38.94 -1.87 -4.63
CA ASP A 151 38.56 -1.24 -5.90
C ASP A 151 37.18 -1.73 -6.39
N TRP A 152 36.65 -1.08 -7.42
CA TRP A 152 35.37 -1.37 -8.07
C TRP A 152 35.56 -2.29 -9.27
N LYS A 153 35.06 -3.53 -9.18
CA LYS A 153 35.18 -4.55 -10.22
C LYS A 153 33.84 -5.12 -10.62
N TRP A 154 33.77 -5.66 -11.84
CA TRP A 154 32.60 -6.35 -12.34
C TRP A 154 32.60 -7.80 -11.85
N PHE A 155 31.49 -8.24 -11.25
CA PHE A 155 31.25 -9.58 -10.76
C PHE A 155 30.02 -10.16 -11.42
N ARG A 156 30.12 -11.41 -11.88
CA ARG A 156 28.95 -12.14 -12.37
C ARG A 156 28.12 -12.64 -11.19
N ALA A 157 26.84 -12.27 -11.19
CA ALA A 157 25.83 -12.68 -10.22
C ALA A 157 24.83 -13.62 -10.90
N GLY A 158 24.78 -14.89 -10.48
CA GLY A 158 23.72 -15.81 -10.90
C GLY A 158 22.41 -15.47 -10.18
N LEU A 159 21.33 -15.39 -10.93
CA LEU A 159 19.98 -15.11 -10.43
C LEU A 159 19.18 -16.42 -10.36
N LEU A 160 18.20 -16.47 -9.47
CA LEU A 160 17.34 -17.65 -9.34
C LEU A 160 16.49 -17.82 -10.61
N HIS A 161 16.60 -18.96 -11.28
CA HIS A 161 15.91 -19.25 -12.55
C HIS A 161 14.40 -19.03 -12.47
N THR A 162 13.74 -19.54 -11.42
CA THR A 162 12.30 -19.39 -11.24
C THR A 162 11.85 -17.93 -11.09
N ASP A 163 12.71 -17.08 -10.49
CA ASP A 163 12.42 -15.64 -10.37
C ASP A 163 12.57 -14.96 -11.73
N MET A 164 13.62 -15.32 -12.49
CA MET A 164 13.84 -14.75 -13.83
C MET A 164 12.79 -15.23 -14.83
N GLU A 165 12.38 -16.49 -14.76
CA GLU A 165 11.27 -17.01 -15.56
C GLU A 165 9.97 -16.26 -15.28
N TYR A 166 9.66 -16.01 -13.99
CA TYR A 166 8.51 -15.18 -13.62
C TYR A 166 8.59 -13.77 -14.21
N LEU A 167 9.77 -13.13 -14.17
CA LEU A 167 9.97 -11.79 -14.73
C LEU A 167 9.77 -11.80 -16.25
N ARG A 168 10.30 -12.79 -16.97
CA ARG A 168 10.10 -12.94 -18.41
C ARG A 168 8.62 -13.12 -18.76
N ARG A 169 7.94 -14.02 -18.06
CA ARG A 169 6.53 -14.34 -18.32
C ARG A 169 5.60 -13.14 -18.10
N HIS A 170 5.83 -12.36 -17.06
CA HIS A 170 4.87 -11.32 -16.63
C HIS A 170 5.28 -9.90 -16.99
N TRP A 171 6.57 -9.66 -17.28
CA TRP A 171 7.14 -8.33 -17.41
C TRP A 171 7.94 -8.10 -18.68
N SER A 172 7.97 -9.08 -19.60
CA SER A 172 8.60 -8.91 -20.92
C SER A 172 7.95 -7.74 -21.67
N GLY A 173 8.77 -6.94 -22.34
CA GLY A 173 8.32 -5.76 -23.09
C GLY A 173 7.91 -4.54 -22.23
N LYS A 174 7.90 -4.65 -20.89
CA LYS A 174 7.60 -3.51 -20.02
C LYS A 174 8.88 -2.72 -19.69
N LYS A 175 8.72 -1.39 -19.58
CA LYS A 175 9.83 -0.50 -19.20
C LYS A 175 10.27 -0.79 -17.77
N SER A 176 11.51 -1.25 -17.60
CA SER A 176 12.12 -1.46 -16.28
C SER A 176 13.02 -0.29 -15.89
N SER A 177 13.00 0.08 -14.61
CA SER A 177 13.99 0.99 -14.02
C SER A 177 15.25 0.23 -13.61
N ALA A 178 16.30 0.97 -13.23
CA ALA A 178 17.52 0.40 -12.69
C ALA A 178 17.22 -0.46 -11.45
N PRO A 179 17.76 -1.67 -11.34
CA PRO A 179 17.47 -2.54 -10.20
C PRO A 179 18.08 -2.00 -8.91
N VAL A 180 17.38 -2.26 -7.80
CA VAL A 180 17.84 -1.95 -6.45
C VAL A 180 18.35 -3.22 -5.80
N LEU A 181 19.54 -3.17 -5.22
CA LEU A 181 20.03 -4.25 -4.40
C LEU A 181 19.25 -4.29 -3.08
N GLU A 182 18.66 -5.43 -2.73
CA GLU A 182 17.90 -5.62 -1.51
C GLU A 182 18.49 -6.79 -0.69
N LYS A 183 18.50 -6.63 0.63
CA LYS A 183 18.84 -7.72 1.55
C LYS A 183 17.57 -8.11 2.33
N ARG A 184 17.20 -9.39 2.24
CA ARG A 184 16.13 -9.98 3.07
C ARG A 184 16.71 -11.15 3.85
N HIS A 185 16.74 -11.02 5.17
CA HIS A 185 17.40 -11.99 6.05
C HIS A 185 18.86 -12.21 5.64
N GLN A 186 19.20 -13.45 5.24
CA GLN A 186 20.55 -13.86 4.81
C GLN A 186 20.75 -13.82 3.30
N LYS A 187 19.72 -13.41 2.52
CA LYS A 187 19.72 -13.46 1.06
C LYS A 187 19.74 -12.07 0.46
N TYR A 188 20.33 -11.97 -0.72
CA TYR A 188 20.37 -10.76 -1.53
C TYR A 188 19.50 -10.92 -2.77
N PHE A 189 18.88 -9.82 -3.19
CA PHE A 189 17.98 -9.76 -4.34
C PHE A 189 18.30 -8.53 -5.18
N LEU A 190 18.16 -8.66 -6.48
CA LEU A 190 18.01 -7.53 -7.39
C LEU A 190 16.52 -7.27 -7.57
N ARG A 191 16.05 -6.15 -7.10
CA ARG A 191 14.65 -5.74 -7.25
C ARG A 191 14.49 -4.89 -8.50
N PHE A 192 13.78 -5.42 -9.47
CA PHE A 192 13.38 -4.73 -10.69
C PHE A 192 12.03 -4.06 -10.48
N SER A 193 11.89 -2.81 -10.91
CA SER A 193 10.63 -2.09 -10.91
C SER A 193 10.19 -1.82 -12.34
N TYR A 194 8.92 -2.09 -12.62
CA TYR A 194 8.29 -1.97 -13.94
C TYR A 194 7.18 -0.94 -13.86
N THR A 195 7.17 -0.02 -14.82
CA THR A 195 6.15 1.02 -14.90
C THR A 195 5.19 0.70 -16.05
N GLU A 196 3.90 0.72 -15.76
CA GLU A 196 2.82 0.56 -16.72
C GLU A 196 1.98 1.84 -16.74
N GLU A 197 1.61 2.30 -17.93
CA GLU A 197 0.63 3.37 -18.09
C GLU A 197 -0.76 2.74 -18.17
N VAL A 198 -1.65 3.17 -17.29
CA VAL A 198 -3.00 2.63 -17.19
C VAL A 198 -4.01 3.76 -17.28
N THR A 199 -5.06 3.55 -18.08
CA THR A 199 -6.22 4.43 -18.13
C THR A 199 -7.27 3.89 -17.17
N LEU A 200 -7.62 4.67 -16.15
CA LEU A 200 -8.72 4.31 -15.25
C LEU A 200 -10.08 4.57 -15.93
N SER A 201 -11.07 3.75 -15.59
CA SER A 201 -12.44 3.91 -16.10
C SER A 201 -12.95 5.34 -15.95
N LYS A 202 -13.55 5.85 -17.03
CA LYS A 202 -14.19 7.17 -17.12
C LYS A 202 -15.69 7.05 -17.36
N THR A 203 -16.26 5.86 -17.16
CA THR A 203 -17.69 5.59 -17.35
C THR A 203 -18.53 6.61 -16.59
N PRO A 204 -19.54 7.23 -17.21
CA PRO A 204 -20.48 8.15 -16.55
C PRO A 204 -21.16 7.48 -15.35
N VAL A 205 -21.46 8.26 -14.30
CA VAL A 205 -21.98 7.74 -13.01
C VAL A 205 -23.21 6.83 -13.22
N LYS A 206 -24.12 7.21 -14.09
CA LYS A 206 -25.34 6.42 -14.39
C LYS A 206 -25.09 5.03 -14.96
N ASP A 207 -24.01 4.87 -15.71
CA ASP A 207 -23.69 3.63 -16.46
C ASP A 207 -22.61 2.79 -15.73
N GLN A 208 -22.07 3.28 -14.60
CA GLN A 208 -21.04 2.59 -13.83
C GLN A 208 -21.57 1.32 -13.15
N LEU A 209 -20.70 0.32 -13.08
CA LEU A 209 -20.83 -0.80 -12.15
C LEU A 209 -19.82 -0.63 -11.01
N ILE A 210 -20.28 -0.87 -9.79
CA ILE A 210 -19.39 -0.87 -8.63
C ILE A 210 -19.32 -2.24 -7.98
N CYS A 211 -18.16 -2.54 -7.43
CA CYS A 211 -17.95 -3.64 -6.48
C CYS A 211 -17.83 -3.04 -5.08
N SER A 212 -18.90 -3.10 -4.30
CA SER A 212 -18.88 -2.66 -2.89
C SER A 212 -18.37 -3.78 -2.00
N VAL A 213 -17.44 -3.45 -1.07
CA VAL A 213 -16.70 -4.44 -0.29
C VAL A 213 -16.74 -4.12 1.19
N ASP A 214 -17.32 -5.02 1.96
CA ASP A 214 -17.17 -5.07 3.41
C ASP A 214 -16.01 -6.01 3.80
N LEU A 215 -15.03 -5.49 4.59
CA LEU A 215 -13.89 -6.26 5.07
C LEU A 215 -14.14 -6.72 6.50
N GLY A 216 -14.13 -8.02 6.72
CA GLY A 216 -14.37 -8.63 8.02
C GLY A 216 -13.16 -9.36 8.62
N ILE A 217 -13.31 -9.80 9.87
CA ILE A 217 -12.35 -10.66 10.56
C ILE A 217 -12.73 -12.13 10.41
N ASN A 218 -14.03 -12.43 10.43
CA ASN A 218 -14.54 -13.81 10.31
C ASN A 218 -14.66 -14.20 8.84
N THR A 219 -15.35 -13.41 8.03
CA THR A 219 -15.31 -13.47 6.57
C THR A 219 -14.28 -12.45 6.10
N ASP A 220 -13.34 -12.82 5.23
CA ASP A 220 -12.23 -11.90 4.84
C ASP A 220 -12.76 -10.70 4.07
N ALA A 221 -13.73 -10.93 3.15
CA ALA A 221 -14.47 -9.87 2.46
C ALA A 221 -15.83 -10.38 1.97
N VAL A 222 -16.81 -9.50 1.93
CA VAL A 222 -18.08 -9.70 1.23
C VAL A 222 -18.21 -8.62 0.17
N CYS A 223 -18.38 -9.07 -1.08
CA CYS A 223 -18.45 -8.19 -2.24
C CYS A 223 -19.84 -8.22 -2.84
N SER A 224 -20.34 -7.08 -3.32
CA SER A 224 -21.61 -6.97 -4.05
C SER A 224 -21.40 -6.10 -5.31
N ILE A 225 -21.83 -6.60 -6.46
CA ILE A 225 -21.84 -5.84 -7.71
C ILE A 225 -23.15 -5.09 -7.81
N MET A 226 -23.09 -3.76 -7.94
CA MET A 226 -24.28 -2.92 -7.88
C MET A 226 -24.29 -1.88 -9.01
N ARG A 227 -25.48 -1.60 -9.53
CA ARG A 227 -25.78 -0.48 -10.44
C ARG A 227 -26.18 0.78 -9.68
N SER A 228 -26.22 1.89 -10.40
CA SER A 228 -26.61 3.20 -9.84
C SER A 228 -28.08 3.25 -9.37
N ASP A 229 -28.96 2.45 -10.00
CA ASP A 229 -30.37 2.30 -9.61
C ASP A 229 -30.60 1.48 -8.32
N GLY A 230 -29.53 0.94 -7.74
CA GLY A 230 -29.57 0.05 -6.59
C GLY A 230 -29.63 -1.43 -6.93
N THR A 231 -29.78 -1.83 -8.19
CA THR A 231 -29.82 -3.24 -8.57
C THR A 231 -28.54 -3.95 -8.18
N VAL A 232 -28.65 -5.03 -7.40
CA VAL A 232 -27.54 -5.92 -7.03
C VAL A 232 -27.49 -7.09 -8.00
N LEU A 233 -26.43 -7.14 -8.84
CA LEU A 233 -26.29 -8.12 -9.90
C LEU A 233 -25.67 -9.43 -9.42
N ASP A 234 -24.63 -9.34 -8.56
CA ASP A 234 -23.90 -10.51 -8.07
C ASP A 234 -23.32 -10.25 -6.68
N ARG A 235 -22.97 -11.35 -5.99
CA ARG A 235 -22.45 -11.34 -4.61
C ARG A 235 -21.39 -12.41 -4.45
N LYS A 236 -20.30 -12.10 -3.74
CA LYS A 236 -19.22 -13.05 -3.45
C LYS A 236 -18.77 -12.98 -2.00
N PHE A 237 -18.74 -14.11 -1.33
CA PHE A 237 -18.12 -14.27 -0.02
C PHE A 237 -16.70 -14.80 -0.22
N ILE A 238 -15.72 -14.02 0.19
CA ILE A 238 -14.30 -14.37 0.14
C ILE A 238 -13.87 -14.80 1.52
N ASN A 239 -13.42 -16.04 1.66
CA ASN A 239 -12.97 -16.59 2.93
C ASN A 239 -11.87 -17.63 2.71
N PHE A 240 -10.82 -17.58 3.53
CA PHE A 240 -9.68 -18.48 3.50
C PHE A 240 -9.53 -19.20 4.84
N PRO A 241 -10.42 -20.16 5.16
CA PRO A 241 -10.45 -20.82 6.46
C PRO A 241 -9.15 -21.56 6.77
N SER A 242 -8.58 -22.29 5.83
CA SER A 242 -7.35 -23.06 6.03
C SER A 242 -6.16 -22.17 6.40
N GLU A 243 -6.03 -21.00 5.75
CA GLU A 243 -4.98 -20.02 6.05
C GLU A 243 -5.18 -19.39 7.44
N LYS A 244 -6.41 -19.10 7.80
CA LYS A 244 -6.77 -18.58 9.13
C LYS A 244 -6.48 -19.59 10.22
N ASP A 245 -6.84 -20.86 10.03
CA ASP A 245 -6.56 -21.93 10.96
C ASP A 245 -5.05 -22.13 11.14
N ARG A 246 -4.30 -22.16 10.05
CA ARG A 246 -2.85 -22.24 10.09
C ARG A 246 -2.24 -21.07 10.88
N LEU A 247 -2.71 -19.84 10.63
CA LEU A 247 -2.27 -18.65 11.38
C LEU A 247 -2.64 -18.78 12.87
N SER A 248 -3.85 -19.23 13.19
CA SER A 248 -4.33 -19.45 14.55
C SER A 248 -3.48 -20.46 15.30
N HIS A 249 -3.14 -21.60 14.67
CA HIS A 249 -2.23 -22.61 15.23
C HIS A 249 -0.83 -22.06 15.51
N VAL A 250 -0.27 -21.25 14.60
CA VAL A 250 1.03 -20.63 14.80
C VAL A 250 0.99 -19.65 15.98
N LEU A 251 -0.05 -18.83 16.07
CA LEU A 251 -0.25 -17.88 17.18
C LEU A 251 -0.45 -18.62 18.52
N GLY A 252 -1.15 -19.76 18.51
CA GLY A 252 -1.31 -20.63 19.69
C GLY A 252 0.03 -21.17 20.18
N ARG A 253 0.91 -21.62 19.26
CA ARG A 253 2.27 -22.08 19.59
C ARG A 253 3.15 -20.94 20.12
N ILE A 254 3.05 -19.75 19.54
CA ILE A 254 3.75 -18.55 20.03
C ILE A 254 3.32 -18.24 21.47
N ARG A 255 2.03 -18.28 21.75
CA ARG A 255 1.45 -17.98 23.07
C ARG A 255 1.90 -18.98 24.14
N ARG A 256 1.92 -20.29 23.82
CA ARG A 256 2.45 -21.35 24.71
C ARG A 256 3.93 -21.12 25.00
N PHE A 257 4.74 -20.92 23.97
CA PHE A 257 6.16 -20.67 24.14
C PHE A 257 6.45 -19.41 24.98
N GLN A 258 5.66 -18.33 24.80
CA GLN A 258 5.80 -17.13 25.63
C GLN A 258 5.49 -17.38 27.11
N LYS A 259 4.50 -18.25 27.39
CA LYS A 259 4.14 -18.63 28.75
C LYS A 259 5.25 -19.45 29.43
N GLU A 260 5.91 -20.33 28.69
CA GLU A 260 6.93 -21.26 29.18
C GLU A 260 8.32 -20.59 29.28
N HIS A 261 8.69 -19.76 28.31
CA HIS A 261 10.05 -19.25 28.14
C HIS A 261 10.15 -17.71 28.14
N GLY A 262 9.07 -17.01 28.39
CA GLY A 262 9.00 -15.55 28.25
C GLY A 262 9.07 -15.08 26.82
N SER A 263 9.37 -13.77 26.62
CA SER A 263 9.35 -13.14 25.30
C SER A 263 10.68 -13.22 24.54
N LYS A 264 11.73 -13.77 25.13
CA LYS A 264 13.06 -13.90 24.51
C LYS A 264 13.05 -14.94 23.39
N GLN A 265 13.88 -14.80 22.35
CA GLN A 265 14.08 -15.73 21.22
C GLN A 265 12.85 -16.06 20.36
N ILE A 266 11.82 -15.23 20.39
CA ILE A 266 10.54 -15.51 19.69
C ILE A 266 10.44 -14.82 18.32
N GLY A 267 11.44 -14.05 17.91
CA GLY A 267 11.43 -13.22 16.72
C GLY A 267 11.14 -13.98 15.41
N SER A 268 11.76 -15.16 15.22
CA SER A 268 11.56 -16.00 14.03
C SER A 268 10.13 -16.52 13.90
N ARG A 269 9.51 -16.90 15.02
CA ARG A 269 8.12 -17.40 15.06
C ARG A 269 7.15 -16.28 14.71
N TRP A 270 7.35 -15.07 15.23
CA TRP A 270 6.58 -13.89 14.85
C TRP A 270 6.78 -13.48 13.40
N ALA A 271 8.01 -13.59 12.88
CA ALA A 271 8.28 -13.33 11.47
C ALA A 271 7.50 -14.30 10.55
N TYR A 272 7.39 -15.57 10.95
CA TYR A 272 6.59 -16.56 10.24
C TYR A 272 5.09 -16.23 10.30
N ALA A 273 4.54 -15.91 11.48
CA ALA A 273 3.14 -15.51 11.63
C ALA A 273 2.80 -14.25 10.80
N LYS A 274 3.70 -13.27 10.79
CA LYS A 274 3.55 -12.06 9.96
C LYS A 274 3.51 -12.40 8.46
N ARG A 275 4.33 -13.33 7.98
CA ARG A 275 4.32 -13.75 6.57
C ARG A 275 3.00 -14.41 6.20
N LEU A 276 2.50 -15.35 7.03
CA LEU A 276 1.19 -15.99 6.81
C LEU A 276 0.06 -14.96 6.75
N ASN A 277 0.07 -14.01 7.67
CA ASN A 277 -0.93 -12.95 7.73
C ASN A 277 -0.85 -11.99 6.51
N THR A 278 0.36 -11.70 6.01
CA THR A 278 0.54 -10.92 4.78
C THR A 278 0.07 -11.70 3.56
N GLU A 279 0.29 -13.01 3.53
CA GLU A 279 -0.18 -13.86 2.44
C GLU A 279 -1.70 -13.95 2.40
N LEU A 280 -2.36 -14.07 3.56
CA LEU A 280 -3.81 -13.98 3.66
C LEU A 280 -4.34 -12.64 3.13
N ALA A 281 -3.71 -11.53 3.51
CA ALA A 281 -4.09 -10.21 3.01
C ALA A 281 -3.92 -10.09 1.48
N ARG A 282 -2.86 -10.66 0.91
CA ARG A 282 -2.63 -10.70 -0.55
C ARG A 282 -3.68 -11.50 -1.28
N LYS A 283 -4.02 -12.69 -0.77
CA LYS A 283 -5.08 -13.55 -1.34
C LYS A 283 -6.42 -12.83 -1.34
N THR A 284 -6.80 -12.24 -0.21
CA THR A 284 -8.04 -11.45 -0.09
C THR A 284 -8.06 -10.29 -1.10
N ALA A 285 -7.02 -9.47 -1.13
CA ALA A 285 -6.91 -8.33 -2.05
C ALA A 285 -6.96 -8.76 -3.51
N ARG A 286 -6.31 -9.86 -3.85
CA ARG A 286 -6.33 -10.45 -5.18
C ARG A 286 -7.72 -10.90 -5.57
N SER A 287 -8.40 -11.66 -4.71
CA SER A 287 -9.74 -12.18 -5.00
C SER A 287 -10.79 -11.07 -5.15
N ILE A 288 -10.68 -9.97 -4.40
CA ILE A 288 -11.55 -8.81 -4.56
C ILE A 288 -11.33 -8.15 -5.94
N ALA A 289 -10.06 -7.89 -6.31
CA ALA A 289 -9.74 -7.22 -7.56
C ALA A 289 -10.09 -8.08 -8.79
N GLU A 290 -9.88 -9.40 -8.72
CA GLU A 290 -10.23 -10.35 -9.77
C GLU A 290 -11.76 -10.43 -9.92
N TYR A 291 -12.50 -10.55 -8.83
CA TYR A 291 -13.96 -10.57 -8.87
C TYR A 291 -14.55 -9.28 -9.46
N ALA A 292 -14.02 -8.12 -9.08
CA ALA A 292 -14.44 -6.85 -9.66
C ALA A 292 -14.16 -6.78 -11.18
N HIS A 293 -12.99 -7.30 -11.60
CA HIS A 293 -12.60 -7.33 -13.00
C HIS A 293 -13.47 -8.29 -13.83
N GLU A 294 -13.72 -9.50 -13.33
CA GLU A 294 -14.55 -10.52 -13.95
C GLU A 294 -16.00 -10.02 -14.16
N ASN A 295 -16.49 -9.17 -13.28
CA ASN A 295 -17.81 -8.54 -13.34
C ASN A 295 -17.80 -7.14 -13.99
N HIS A 296 -16.72 -6.75 -14.67
CA HIS A 296 -16.60 -5.47 -15.36
C HIS A 296 -16.89 -4.24 -14.49
N ALA A 297 -16.58 -4.29 -13.20
CA ALA A 297 -16.77 -3.17 -12.30
C ALA A 297 -15.84 -2.00 -12.64
N ASP A 298 -16.37 -0.80 -12.69
CA ASP A 298 -15.62 0.45 -12.91
C ASP A 298 -14.92 0.94 -11.65
N VAL A 299 -15.51 0.63 -10.49
CA VAL A 299 -15.05 1.13 -9.18
C VAL A 299 -15.18 0.06 -8.11
N ILE A 300 -14.12 -0.16 -7.34
CA ILE A 300 -14.19 -0.89 -6.08
C ILE A 300 -14.40 0.12 -4.95
N VAL A 301 -15.41 -0.13 -4.11
CA VAL A 301 -15.77 0.77 -3.01
C VAL A 301 -15.51 0.09 -1.68
N PHE A 302 -14.64 0.69 -0.86
CA PHE A 302 -14.34 0.25 0.49
C PHE A 302 -14.88 1.23 1.53
N GLU A 303 -14.89 0.80 2.78
CA GLU A 303 -15.01 1.69 3.92
C GLU A 303 -13.68 2.38 4.24
N TYR A 304 -13.76 3.63 4.71
CA TYR A 304 -12.62 4.32 5.31
C TYR A 304 -12.44 3.87 6.76
N LEU A 305 -11.58 2.87 6.96
CA LEU A 305 -11.38 2.22 8.24
C LEU A 305 -10.21 2.85 9.03
N GLU A 306 -10.46 3.94 9.74
CA GLU A 306 -9.54 4.44 10.78
C GLU A 306 -9.92 3.89 12.14
N MET A 307 -8.96 3.23 12.80
CA MET A 307 -9.12 2.85 14.20
C MET A 307 -8.46 3.91 15.07
N LYS A 308 -9.27 4.80 15.62
CA LYS A 308 -8.83 5.77 16.63
C LYS A 308 -9.02 5.16 18.02
N GLY A 309 -7.96 5.18 18.86
CA GLY A 309 -8.03 4.76 20.26
C GLY A 309 -7.33 3.43 20.57
N LYS A 310 -7.25 3.11 21.86
CA LYS A 310 -6.64 1.87 22.36
C LYS A 310 -7.59 0.70 22.13
N ILE A 311 -7.12 -0.33 21.44
CA ILE A 311 -7.85 -1.57 21.28
C ILE A 311 -7.67 -2.41 22.53
N SER A 312 -8.77 -2.77 23.20
CA SER A 312 -8.80 -3.59 24.41
C SER A 312 -9.70 -4.82 24.24
N GLY A 313 -9.70 -5.70 25.24
CA GLY A 313 -10.58 -6.86 25.31
C GLY A 313 -10.12 -8.11 24.57
N LYS A 314 -10.94 -9.18 24.61
CA LYS A 314 -10.63 -10.52 24.07
C LYS A 314 -10.29 -10.53 22.57
N LYS A 315 -10.81 -9.59 21.78
CA LYS A 315 -10.58 -9.49 20.32
C LYS A 315 -9.35 -8.65 19.96
N ARG A 316 -8.63 -8.07 20.95
CA ARG A 316 -7.48 -7.16 20.71
C ARG A 316 -6.46 -7.74 19.74
N GLN A 317 -6.03 -8.98 19.94
CA GLN A 317 -5.01 -9.62 19.09
C GLN A 317 -5.50 -9.79 17.64
N LYS A 318 -6.75 -10.21 17.43
CA LYS A 318 -7.33 -10.37 16.09
C LYS A 318 -7.42 -9.02 15.36
N LEU A 319 -7.83 -7.97 16.07
CA LEU A 319 -7.93 -6.61 15.50
C LEU A 319 -6.55 -6.02 15.16
N HIS A 320 -5.52 -6.26 15.98
CA HIS A 320 -4.16 -5.83 15.66
C HIS A 320 -3.55 -6.58 14.46
N LEU A 321 -3.91 -7.84 14.29
CA LEU A 321 -3.44 -8.66 13.17
C LEU A 321 -4.24 -8.39 11.89
N TRP A 322 -5.43 -7.80 11.98
CA TRP A 322 -6.27 -7.54 10.83
C TRP A 322 -5.67 -6.46 9.93
N LYS A 323 -5.20 -6.88 8.76
CA LYS A 323 -4.46 -6.05 7.81
C LYS A 323 -5.36 -5.28 6.85
N LYS A 324 -6.45 -4.70 7.34
CA LYS A 324 -7.47 -4.01 6.54
C LYS A 324 -6.91 -2.98 5.56
N ARG A 325 -5.98 -2.10 6.00
CA ARG A 325 -5.36 -1.10 5.13
C ARG A 325 -4.43 -1.73 4.10
N GLU A 326 -3.69 -2.76 4.51
CA GLU A 326 -2.80 -3.49 3.61
C GLU A 326 -3.60 -4.20 2.51
N ILE A 327 -4.76 -4.81 2.86
CA ILE A 327 -5.70 -5.40 1.89
C ILE A 327 -6.18 -4.33 0.90
N GLN A 328 -6.67 -3.18 1.39
CA GLN A 328 -7.14 -2.10 0.53
C GLN A 328 -6.04 -1.59 -0.41
N THR A 329 -4.82 -1.34 0.10
CA THR A 329 -3.69 -0.86 -0.71
C THR A 329 -3.25 -1.87 -1.76
N MET A 330 -3.18 -3.15 -1.41
CA MET A 330 -2.83 -4.21 -2.36
C MET A 330 -3.93 -4.40 -3.42
N CYS A 331 -5.20 -4.31 -3.01
CA CYS A 331 -6.33 -4.37 -3.92
C CYS A 331 -6.33 -3.18 -4.88
N GLU A 332 -6.11 -1.96 -4.37
CA GLU A 332 -6.04 -0.74 -5.17
C GLU A 332 -4.96 -0.83 -6.25
N HIS A 333 -3.76 -1.28 -5.88
CA HIS A 333 -2.68 -1.49 -6.84
C HIS A 333 -3.07 -2.48 -7.96
N LYS A 334 -3.72 -3.58 -7.61
CA LYS A 334 -4.15 -4.58 -8.60
C LYS A 334 -5.34 -4.10 -9.42
N ALA A 335 -6.32 -3.43 -8.79
CA ALA A 335 -7.48 -2.84 -9.44
C ALA A 335 -7.07 -1.79 -10.48
N HIS A 336 -6.13 -0.90 -10.13
CA HIS A 336 -5.59 0.09 -11.07
C HIS A 336 -4.98 -0.56 -12.31
N ARG A 337 -4.28 -1.69 -12.19
CA ARG A 337 -3.76 -2.42 -13.35
C ARG A 337 -4.87 -2.98 -14.27
N TYR A 338 -6.04 -3.21 -13.74
CA TYR A 338 -7.23 -3.56 -14.51
C TYR A 338 -8.03 -2.34 -15.02
N GLY A 339 -7.56 -1.12 -14.76
CA GLY A 339 -8.27 0.11 -15.12
C GLY A 339 -9.41 0.47 -14.16
N ILE A 340 -9.59 -0.29 -13.07
CA ILE A 340 -10.66 -0.10 -12.09
C ILE A 340 -10.25 0.96 -11.08
N ARG A 341 -11.10 1.95 -10.81
CA ARG A 341 -10.89 2.96 -9.76
C ARG A 341 -11.17 2.38 -8.39
N VAL A 342 -10.57 2.96 -7.35
CA VAL A 342 -10.89 2.63 -5.95
C VAL A 342 -11.43 3.87 -5.24
N SER A 343 -12.51 3.70 -4.52
CA SER A 343 -13.16 4.73 -3.73
C SER A 343 -13.37 4.27 -2.29
N ARG A 344 -13.51 5.23 -1.38
CA ARG A 344 -13.77 4.95 0.04
C ARG A 344 -14.93 5.80 0.53
N VAL A 345 -15.80 5.18 1.35
CA VAL A 345 -16.94 5.82 2.00
C VAL A 345 -16.80 5.79 3.51
N CYS A 346 -17.58 6.60 4.20
CA CYS A 346 -17.59 6.62 5.66
C CYS A 346 -18.05 5.28 6.24
N ALA A 347 -17.29 4.74 7.21
CA ALA A 347 -17.56 3.45 7.86
C ALA A 347 -18.59 3.55 9.01
N TRP A 348 -19.09 4.73 9.34
CA TRP A 348 -19.96 4.93 10.49
C TRP A 348 -21.27 4.14 10.34
N ASN A 349 -21.49 3.17 11.22
CA ASN A 349 -22.72 2.35 11.30
C ASN A 349 -23.11 1.54 10.05
N THR A 350 -22.23 1.33 9.07
CA THR A 350 -22.52 0.50 7.88
C THR A 350 -22.99 -0.91 8.23
N SER A 351 -22.34 -1.54 9.22
CA SER A 351 -22.68 -2.87 9.71
C SER A 351 -23.62 -2.88 10.93
N ARG A 352 -24.04 -1.70 11.40
CA ARG A 352 -24.98 -1.56 12.53
C ARG A 352 -26.40 -1.25 12.09
N LEU A 353 -26.57 -0.73 10.88
CA LEU A 353 -27.87 -0.38 10.33
C LEU A 353 -28.29 -1.43 9.30
N ALA A 354 -29.55 -1.82 9.37
CA ALA A 354 -30.17 -2.69 8.38
C ALA A 354 -30.22 -2.02 7.02
N TYR A 355 -29.94 -2.77 5.95
CA TYR A 355 -29.98 -2.21 4.60
C TYR A 355 -31.38 -1.77 4.16
N ASP A 356 -32.45 -2.36 4.74
CA ASP A 356 -33.84 -2.06 4.44
C ASP A 356 -34.38 -0.78 5.12
N GLY A 357 -33.51 -0.07 5.87
CA GLY A 357 -33.89 1.16 6.55
C GLY A 357 -34.66 0.97 7.86
N SER A 358 -34.91 -0.28 8.31
CA SER A 358 -35.69 -0.56 9.54
C SER A 358 -34.98 -0.13 10.83
N GLY A 359 -33.69 0.24 10.79
CA GLY A 359 -32.94 0.74 11.94
C GLY A 359 -31.77 -0.16 12.36
N PRO A 360 -31.35 -0.09 13.64
CA PRO A 360 -30.23 -0.89 14.14
C PRO A 360 -30.50 -2.40 14.07
N VAL A 361 -29.47 -3.17 13.67
CA VAL A 361 -29.56 -4.63 13.64
C VAL A 361 -29.24 -5.25 15.00
N SER A 362 -29.95 -6.30 15.38
CA SER A 362 -29.62 -7.18 16.50
C SER A 362 -28.78 -8.36 15.99
N ARG A 363 -27.58 -8.58 16.54
CA ARG A 363 -26.70 -9.69 16.13
C ARG A 363 -26.98 -10.93 16.95
N ASP A 364 -27.00 -12.09 16.27
CA ASP A 364 -27.10 -13.39 16.93
C ASP A 364 -25.85 -13.63 17.81
N PRO A 365 -25.98 -13.88 19.11
CA PRO A 365 -24.86 -14.18 20.00
C PRO A 365 -24.08 -15.45 19.62
N LYS A 366 -24.78 -16.45 19.04
CA LYS A 366 -24.21 -17.74 18.64
C LYS A 366 -23.61 -17.67 17.23
N ASN A 367 -24.23 -16.93 16.33
CA ASN A 367 -23.77 -16.76 14.94
C ASN A 367 -23.62 -15.28 14.58
N HIS A 368 -22.44 -14.72 14.79
CA HIS A 368 -22.15 -13.32 14.54
C HIS A 368 -22.28 -12.88 13.07
N ASN A 369 -22.42 -13.82 12.13
CA ASN A 369 -22.65 -13.51 10.72
C ASN A 369 -24.12 -13.22 10.43
N LEU A 370 -25.04 -13.64 11.33
CA LEU A 370 -26.47 -13.38 11.22
C LEU A 370 -26.89 -12.19 12.08
N CYS A 371 -27.82 -11.44 11.57
CA CYS A 371 -28.51 -10.39 12.30
C CYS A 371 -30.00 -10.42 12.02
N VAL A 372 -30.77 -9.89 12.98
CA VAL A 372 -32.21 -9.70 12.87
C VAL A 372 -32.47 -8.21 12.76
N PHE A 373 -33.20 -7.81 11.72
CA PHE A 373 -33.61 -6.44 11.48
C PHE A 373 -34.85 -6.10 12.34
N GLN A 374 -35.12 -4.83 12.54
CA GLN A 374 -36.32 -4.41 13.25
C GLN A 374 -37.62 -4.77 12.48
N SER A 375 -37.51 -4.98 11.15
CA SER A 375 -38.57 -5.53 10.31
C SER A 375 -38.84 -7.04 10.56
N GLY A 376 -38.09 -7.70 11.45
CA GLY A 376 -38.16 -9.14 11.71
C GLY A 376 -37.36 -9.99 10.73
N LYS A 377 -36.75 -9.42 9.70
CA LYS A 377 -35.97 -10.13 8.69
C LYS A 377 -34.64 -10.63 9.28
N GLN A 378 -34.32 -11.89 9.06
CA GLN A 378 -32.98 -12.45 9.32
C GLN A 378 -32.10 -12.32 8.10
N TYR A 379 -30.88 -11.80 8.26
CA TYR A 379 -29.99 -11.57 7.14
C TYR A 379 -28.51 -11.70 7.52
N ASN A 380 -27.62 -11.82 6.51
CA ASN A 380 -26.18 -11.81 6.75
C ASN A 380 -25.72 -10.36 7.03
N CYS A 381 -25.03 -10.12 8.15
CA CYS A 381 -24.58 -8.81 8.57
C CYS A 381 -23.61 -8.15 7.57
N ASP A 382 -22.62 -8.93 7.11
CA ASP A 382 -21.54 -8.42 6.25
C ASP A 382 -22.10 -8.13 4.84
N LEU A 383 -23.09 -8.92 4.38
CA LEU A 383 -23.77 -8.67 3.11
C LEU A 383 -24.64 -7.40 3.19
N SER A 384 -25.37 -7.21 4.30
CA SER A 384 -26.11 -5.96 4.55
C SER A 384 -25.17 -4.74 4.56
N ALA A 385 -24.01 -4.88 5.19
CA ALA A 385 -22.99 -3.82 5.21
C ALA A 385 -22.47 -3.50 3.80
N SER A 386 -22.22 -4.51 2.96
CA SER A 386 -21.76 -4.27 1.58
C SER A 386 -22.77 -3.45 0.76
N TYR A 387 -24.08 -3.67 0.94
CA TYR A 387 -25.11 -2.86 0.28
C TYR A 387 -25.11 -1.42 0.77
N ASN A 388 -24.98 -1.19 2.08
CA ASN A 388 -24.89 0.15 2.65
C ASN A 388 -23.64 0.90 2.16
N ILE A 389 -22.51 0.20 1.99
CA ILE A 389 -21.27 0.76 1.42
C ILE A 389 -21.51 1.23 -0.02
N GLY A 390 -22.14 0.38 -0.85
CA GLY A 390 -22.46 0.70 -2.22
C GLY A 390 -23.44 1.87 -2.33
N ALA A 391 -24.50 1.88 -1.51
CA ALA A 391 -25.48 2.95 -1.46
C ALA A 391 -24.84 4.31 -1.11
N ARG A 392 -23.93 4.36 -0.14
CA ARG A 392 -23.19 5.59 0.23
C ARG A 392 -22.34 6.13 -0.92
N TYR A 393 -21.74 5.25 -1.71
CA TYR A 393 -21.02 5.66 -2.92
C TYR A 393 -21.99 6.29 -3.92
N TRP A 394 -23.09 5.60 -4.26
CA TRP A 394 -24.05 6.08 -5.24
C TRP A 394 -24.72 7.37 -4.85
N ILE A 395 -25.21 7.49 -3.62
CA ILE A 395 -25.81 8.72 -3.08
C ILE A 395 -24.81 9.89 -3.21
N ARG A 396 -23.55 9.68 -2.83
CA ARG A 396 -22.51 10.70 -2.93
C ARG A 396 -22.27 11.14 -4.38
N GLU A 397 -22.14 10.19 -5.30
CA GLU A 397 -21.81 10.50 -6.70
C GLU A 397 -23.00 11.11 -7.43
N ILE A 398 -24.22 10.62 -7.21
CA ILE A 398 -25.45 11.18 -7.78
C ILE A 398 -25.62 12.65 -7.33
N ILE A 399 -25.53 12.91 -6.06
CA ILE A 399 -25.69 14.29 -5.52
C ILE A 399 -24.61 15.24 -6.07
N LYS A 400 -23.39 14.76 -6.29
CA LYS A 400 -22.33 15.59 -6.89
C LYS A 400 -22.62 16.00 -8.34
N THR A 401 -23.39 15.22 -9.09
CA THR A 401 -23.71 15.53 -10.47
C THR A 401 -24.89 16.50 -10.63
N LEU A 402 -25.62 16.78 -9.54
CA LEU A 402 -26.81 17.62 -9.56
C LEU A 402 -26.46 19.10 -9.39
N PRO A 403 -27.19 20.00 -10.10
CA PRO A 403 -27.20 21.43 -9.79
C PRO A 403 -27.63 21.69 -8.34
N GLU A 404 -27.23 22.81 -7.78
CA GLU A 404 -27.47 23.12 -6.36
C GLU A 404 -28.99 23.23 -6.01
N THR A 405 -29.80 23.74 -6.94
CA THR A 405 -31.26 23.83 -6.80
C THR A 405 -31.93 22.46 -6.72
N GLU A 406 -31.59 21.55 -7.63
CA GLU A 406 -32.10 20.18 -7.63
C GLU A 406 -31.61 19.39 -6.42
N ARG A 407 -30.35 19.57 -6.07
CA ARG A 407 -29.74 18.97 -4.87
C ARG A 407 -30.47 19.38 -3.59
N SER A 408 -30.75 20.69 -3.40
CA SER A 408 -31.46 21.19 -2.22
C SER A 408 -32.88 20.64 -2.16
N SER A 409 -33.57 20.55 -3.30
CA SER A 409 -34.90 19.95 -3.40
C SER A 409 -34.90 18.47 -2.99
N LEU A 410 -33.95 17.68 -3.51
CA LEU A 410 -33.83 16.25 -3.17
C LEU A 410 -33.39 16.02 -1.72
N GLU A 411 -32.49 16.86 -1.18
CA GLU A 411 -32.10 16.81 0.24
C GLU A 411 -33.25 17.16 1.19
N ALA A 412 -34.22 17.97 0.75
CA ALA A 412 -35.43 18.25 1.50
C ALA A 412 -36.44 17.08 1.49
N LYS A 413 -36.59 16.42 0.34
CA LYS A 413 -37.48 15.25 0.20
C LYS A 413 -36.90 13.98 0.86
N VAL A 414 -35.59 13.82 0.87
CA VAL A 414 -34.88 12.66 1.46
C VAL A 414 -33.86 13.18 2.50
N PRO A 415 -34.26 13.55 3.71
CA PRO A 415 -33.37 14.19 4.70
C PRO A 415 -32.18 13.34 5.12
N ALA A 416 -32.27 11.99 5.02
CA ALA A 416 -31.18 11.07 5.31
C ALA A 416 -29.97 11.36 4.42
N VAL A 417 -30.19 11.78 3.18
CA VAL A 417 -29.15 12.05 2.18
C VAL A 417 -28.29 13.25 2.56
N LYS A 418 -28.80 14.23 3.30
CA LYS A 418 -28.03 15.36 3.83
C LYS A 418 -26.90 14.91 4.77
N ARG A 419 -27.12 13.84 5.53
CA ARG A 419 -26.13 13.22 6.43
C ARG A 419 -25.47 12.01 5.80
N ARG A 420 -24.88 12.13 4.64
CA ARG A 420 -24.27 11.05 3.81
C ARG A 420 -23.51 9.95 4.58
N THR A 421 -23.10 10.22 5.81
CA THR A 421 -22.34 9.29 6.67
C THR A 421 -23.18 8.21 7.33
N SER A 422 -24.53 8.34 7.31
CA SER A 422 -25.45 7.38 7.94
C SER A 422 -26.46 6.75 6.97
N CYS A 423 -26.38 7.08 5.67
CA CYS A 423 -27.27 6.51 4.67
C CYS A 423 -27.12 4.98 4.57
N VAL A 424 -28.26 4.33 4.31
CA VAL A 424 -28.39 2.90 4.05
C VAL A 424 -28.89 2.65 2.63
N TYR A 425 -28.99 1.41 2.23
CA TYR A 425 -29.40 1.03 0.88
C TYR A 425 -30.85 1.46 0.56
N ALA A 426 -31.76 1.39 1.53
CA ALA A 426 -33.14 1.90 1.36
C ALA A 426 -33.17 3.39 0.97
N ASP A 427 -32.27 4.22 1.54
CA ASP A 427 -32.19 5.64 1.19
C ASP A 427 -31.79 5.86 -0.27
N LEU A 428 -30.96 4.99 -0.84
CA LEU A 428 -30.62 5.02 -2.26
C LEU A 428 -31.86 4.75 -3.13
N LEU A 429 -32.67 3.76 -2.77
CA LEU A 429 -33.88 3.42 -3.53
C LEU A 429 -34.90 4.56 -3.48
N ILE A 430 -35.08 5.19 -2.31
CA ILE A 430 -35.96 6.36 -2.16
C ILE A 430 -35.43 7.52 -3.03
N LEU A 431 -34.10 7.79 -2.96
CA LEU A 431 -33.48 8.82 -3.78
C LEU A 431 -33.68 8.60 -5.26
N GLN A 432 -33.55 7.36 -5.76
CA GLN A 432 -33.73 7.03 -7.17
C GLN A 432 -35.20 7.24 -7.60
N ASN A 433 -36.15 6.86 -6.79
CA ASN A 433 -37.58 7.08 -7.07
C ASN A 433 -37.88 8.59 -7.18
N GLU A 434 -37.44 9.41 -6.22
CA GLU A 434 -37.65 10.86 -6.23
C GLU A 434 -36.90 11.54 -7.41
N TYR A 435 -35.70 11.08 -7.75
CA TYR A 435 -34.91 11.60 -8.87
C TYR A 435 -35.54 11.22 -10.22
N GLY A 436 -36.08 10.01 -10.36
CA GLY A 436 -36.80 9.55 -11.53
C GLY A 436 -38.10 10.33 -11.76
N CYS A 437 -38.88 10.56 -10.70
CA CYS A 437 -40.09 11.38 -10.74
C CYS A 437 -39.80 12.84 -11.12
N SER A 438 -38.68 13.42 -10.65
CA SER A 438 -38.30 14.82 -10.95
C SER A 438 -37.85 15.01 -12.41
N LYS A 439 -37.46 13.95 -13.13
CA LYS A 439 -37.13 14.00 -14.57
C LYS A 439 -38.28 13.70 -15.49
N ALA A 440 -39.35 13.10 -14.97
CA ALA A 440 -40.56 12.79 -15.71
C ALA A 440 -41.62 13.88 -15.64
N ALA A 441 -41.49 14.85 -14.72
CA ALA A 441 -42.29 16.07 -14.59
C ALA A 441 -41.56 17.27 -15.24
#